data_81186f494dd946917615aea917b47fb6
#
_entry.id   81186f494dd946917615aea917b47fb6
#
_cell.length_a   1.000
_cell.length_b   1.000
_cell.length_c   1.000
_cell.angle_alpha   90.00
_cell.angle_beta   90.00
_cell.angle_gamma   90.00
#
_symmetry.space_group_name_H-M   'P 1'
#
loop_
_entity.id
_entity.type
_entity.pdbx_description
1 polymer ?
#
loop_
_entity_poly.entity_id
_entity_poly.type
_entity_poly.pdbx_seq_one_letter_code
_entity_poly.pdbx_strand_id
1 'polypeptide(L)'
;GDFTPGGRDEALDIAGCDVIVCVGNGLKGEESLPRYRQLASLLHGKLGCTRPLFDREILPYKLQIGQSGVMIKPKLYLGFGVSGAVNHVAGISADTFVAVNSDPEAQIFNYCDYGIVGDMDTVCDALIGALKARQ
;
A
#
# COMPACT_ATOMS: atom_id res chain seq x y z
N GLY A 1 -17.87 13.93 19.83
CA GLY A 1 -17.84 13.72 19.39
C GLY A 1 -17.90 13.25 18.70
N ASP A 2 -18.32 13.17 18.99
CA ASP A 2 -18.49 12.78 18.38
C ASP A 2 -18.00 12.91 17.24
N PHE A 3 -17.23 12.82 17.25
CA PHE A 3 -16.62 12.97 16.16
C PHE A 3 -16.74 11.84 15.26
N THR A 4 -16.53 12.03 14.02
CA THR A 4 -16.72 11.06 13.11
C THR A 4 -15.46 10.58 12.62
N PRO A 5 -15.17 9.45 12.88
CA PRO A 5 -14.00 8.94 12.38
C PRO A 5 -14.10 8.84 10.91
N GLY A 6 -13.40 8.65 10.20
CA GLY A 6 -13.54 8.52 8.88
C GLY A 6 -12.42 9.10 8.16
N GLY A 7 -12.70 9.92 7.22
CA GLY A 7 -11.78 10.36 6.29
C GLY A 7 -10.52 10.96 6.83
N ARG A 8 -10.71 11.94 7.64
CA ARG A 8 -9.58 12.64 8.19
C ARG A 8 -8.74 11.75 9.08
N ASP A 9 -9.42 10.93 9.87
CA ASP A 9 -8.72 10.05 10.79
C ASP A 9 -7.96 8.96 10.06
N GLU A 10 -8.49 8.47 8.92
CA GLU A 10 -7.78 7.51 8.11
C GLU A 10 -6.46 8.09 7.59
N ALA A 11 -6.47 9.34 7.14
CA ALA A 11 -5.26 9.96 6.64
C ALA A 11 -4.23 10.13 7.75
N LEU A 12 -4.67 10.55 8.93
CA LEU A 12 -3.79 10.69 10.08
C LEU A 12 -3.23 9.35 10.50
N ASP A 13 -4.08 8.31 10.48
CA ASP A 13 -3.63 6.97 10.82
C ASP A 13 -2.58 6.48 9.87
N ILE A 14 -2.74 6.75 8.57
CA ILE A 14 -1.74 6.36 7.58
C ILE A 14 -0.42 7.04 7.88
N ALA A 15 -0.44 8.35 8.14
CA ALA A 15 0.78 9.10 8.38
C ALA A 15 1.55 8.59 9.59
N GLY A 16 0.83 8.12 10.62
CA GLY A 16 1.47 7.66 11.85
C GLY A 16 1.55 6.15 11.99
N CYS A 17 1.16 5.39 10.97
CA CYS A 17 1.08 3.94 11.09
C CYS A 17 2.44 3.29 10.84
N ASP A 18 2.72 2.23 11.61
CA ASP A 18 3.97 1.50 11.47
C ASP A 18 4.01 0.56 10.26
N VAL A 19 2.85 0.11 9.79
CA VAL A 19 2.78 -0.80 8.64
C VAL A 19 1.78 -0.24 7.64
N ILE A 20 2.23 -0.10 6.39
CA ILE A 20 1.38 0.39 5.31
C ILE A 20 1.37 -0.64 4.18
N VAL A 21 0.16 -1.06 3.80
CA VAL A 21 -0.06 -1.87 2.60
C VAL A 21 -0.56 -0.92 1.53
N CYS A 22 0.23 -0.74 0.48
CA CYS A 22 -0.07 0.23 -0.57
C CYS A 22 -0.40 -0.51 -1.87
N VAL A 23 -1.48 -0.10 -2.54
CA VAL A 23 -1.84 -0.65 -3.84
C VAL A 23 -1.67 0.41 -4.92
N GLY A 24 -1.16 -0.01 -6.06
CA GLY A 24 -0.91 0.87 -7.18
C GLY A 24 -1.75 0.52 -8.40
N ASN A 25 -1.39 1.10 -9.53
CA ASN A 25 -2.17 1.00 -10.76
C ASN A 25 -2.23 -0.42 -11.33
N GLY A 26 -1.39 -1.31 -10.83
CA GLY A 26 -1.48 -2.72 -11.22
C GLY A 26 -2.73 -3.41 -10.70
N LEU A 27 -3.44 -2.80 -9.75
CA LEU A 27 -4.69 -3.37 -9.24
C LEU A 27 -5.67 -3.55 -10.40
N LYS A 28 -6.21 -4.78 -10.53
CA LYS A 28 -7.07 -5.10 -11.67
C LYS A 28 -8.42 -4.42 -11.58
N GLY A 29 -9.00 -4.35 -10.37
CA GLY A 29 -10.27 -3.69 -10.17
C GLY A 29 -10.64 -3.68 -8.71
N GLU A 30 -11.77 -3.04 -8.40
CA GLU A 30 -12.22 -2.93 -7.01
C GLU A 30 -12.45 -4.28 -6.36
N GLU A 31 -12.82 -5.28 -7.14
CA GLU A 31 -13.10 -6.61 -6.60
C GLU A 31 -11.86 -7.26 -6.01
N SER A 32 -10.66 -6.81 -6.38
CA SER A 32 -9.43 -7.34 -5.81
C SER A 32 -9.03 -6.66 -4.51
N LEU A 33 -9.65 -5.53 -4.18
CA LEU A 33 -9.25 -4.70 -3.06
C LEU A 33 -9.42 -5.34 -1.69
N PRO A 34 -10.49 -6.11 -1.42
CA PRO A 34 -10.69 -6.66 -0.07
C PRO A 34 -9.51 -7.45 0.48
N ARG A 35 -8.77 -8.17 -0.37
CA ARG A 35 -7.61 -8.94 0.12
C ARG A 35 -6.54 -8.02 0.69
N TYR A 36 -6.36 -6.84 0.11
CA TYR A 36 -5.35 -5.90 0.60
C TYR A 36 -5.77 -5.26 1.91
N ARG A 37 -7.07 -5.03 2.09
CA ARG A 37 -7.57 -4.58 3.38
C ARG A 37 -7.38 -5.66 4.44
N GLN A 38 -7.59 -6.92 4.06
CA GLN A 38 -7.38 -8.02 4.99
C GLN A 38 -5.90 -8.15 5.37
N LEU A 39 -5.01 -8.04 4.40
CA LEU A 39 -3.58 -8.10 4.67
C LEU A 39 -3.17 -6.98 5.63
N ALA A 40 -3.64 -5.77 5.38
CA ALA A 40 -3.33 -4.64 6.26
C ALA A 40 -3.82 -4.93 7.68
N SER A 41 -5.03 -5.47 7.81
CA SER A 41 -5.59 -5.78 9.12
C SER A 41 -4.77 -6.84 9.85
N LEU A 42 -4.36 -7.89 9.15
CA LEU A 42 -3.55 -8.96 9.75
C LEU A 42 -2.19 -8.44 10.23
N LEU A 43 -1.67 -7.43 9.57
CA LEU A 43 -0.39 -6.83 9.95
C LEU A 43 -0.56 -5.66 10.92
N HIS A 44 -1.79 -5.39 11.36
CA HIS A 44 -2.12 -4.25 12.22
C HIS A 44 -1.71 -2.94 11.58
N GLY A 45 -1.85 -2.86 10.25
CA GLY A 45 -1.48 -1.69 9.48
C GLY A 45 -2.68 -1.05 8.80
N LYS A 46 -2.40 -0.19 7.85
CA LYS A 46 -3.42 0.53 7.12
C LYS A 46 -3.20 0.41 5.62
N LEU A 47 -4.27 0.60 4.87
CA LEU A 47 -4.23 0.59 3.41
C LEU A 47 -3.94 1.99 2.90
N GLY A 48 -3.05 2.07 1.92
CA GLY A 48 -2.81 3.30 1.18
C GLY A 48 -2.79 3.01 -0.30
N CYS A 49 -2.66 4.04 -1.12
CA CYS A 49 -2.63 3.85 -2.56
C CYS A 49 -1.78 4.90 -3.26
N THR A 50 -1.53 4.66 -4.54
CA THR A 50 -0.88 5.64 -5.41
C THR A 50 -1.95 6.44 -6.13
N ARG A 51 -1.54 7.56 -6.73
CA ARG A 51 -2.46 8.50 -7.37
C ARG A 51 -3.38 7.88 -8.42
N PRO A 52 -2.93 6.95 -9.28
CA PRO A 52 -3.85 6.36 -10.25
C PRO A 52 -5.11 5.76 -9.65
N LEU A 53 -5.04 5.21 -8.43
CA LEU A 53 -6.24 4.64 -7.80
C LEU A 53 -7.23 5.71 -7.38
N PHE A 54 -6.74 6.89 -7.00
CA PHE A 54 -7.61 8.02 -6.77
C PHE A 54 -8.22 8.51 -8.09
N ASP A 55 -7.40 8.63 -9.14
CA ASP A 55 -7.88 9.07 -10.45
C ASP A 55 -8.94 8.13 -11.02
N ARG A 56 -8.79 6.82 -10.76
CA ARG A 56 -9.77 5.81 -11.18
C ARG A 56 -10.96 5.71 -10.24
N GLU A 57 -11.02 6.56 -9.22
CA GLU A 57 -12.10 6.60 -8.25
C GLU A 57 -12.30 5.29 -7.48
N ILE A 58 -11.21 4.55 -7.30
CA ILE A 58 -11.25 3.31 -6.52
C ILE A 58 -11.03 3.59 -5.05
N LEU A 59 -10.10 4.52 -4.72
CA LEU A 59 -9.81 4.89 -3.35
C LEU A 59 -9.77 6.41 -3.23
N PRO A 60 -10.09 6.94 -2.04
CA PRO A 60 -10.17 8.40 -1.86
C PRO A 60 -8.79 9.03 -1.74
N TYR A 61 -8.74 10.33 -1.99
CA TYR A 61 -7.51 11.11 -1.94
C TYR A 61 -6.80 10.98 -0.59
N LYS A 62 -7.55 10.85 0.49
CA LYS A 62 -6.95 10.77 1.82
C LYS A 62 -6.05 9.56 2.02
N LEU A 63 -6.16 8.55 1.15
CA LEU A 63 -5.31 7.36 1.19
C LEU A 63 -4.17 7.43 0.18
N GLN A 64 -4.09 8.50 -0.59
CA GLN A 64 -3.05 8.66 -1.60
C GLN A 64 -1.73 9.03 -0.95
N ILE A 65 -0.73 8.19 -1.13
CA ILE A 65 0.61 8.39 -0.60
C ILE A 65 1.47 9.07 -1.64
N GLY A 66 2.24 10.05 -1.22
CA GLY A 66 3.17 10.71 -2.11
C GLY A 66 3.41 12.15 -1.69
N GLN A 67 4.23 12.83 -2.47
CA GLN A 67 4.59 14.23 -2.19
C GLN A 67 3.38 15.15 -2.21
N SER A 68 2.41 14.87 -3.09
CA SER A 68 1.20 15.68 -3.19
C SER A 68 0.03 15.05 -2.45
N GLY A 69 0.27 14.05 -1.63
CA GLY A 69 -0.74 13.38 -0.82
C GLY A 69 -0.25 13.26 0.61
N VAL A 70 -0.45 12.07 1.19
CA VAL A 70 0.00 11.79 2.56
C VAL A 70 1.43 11.31 2.52
N MET A 71 2.30 11.95 3.31
CA MET A 71 3.68 11.48 3.46
C MET A 71 3.76 10.55 4.65
N ILE A 72 4.46 9.44 4.51
CA ILE A 72 4.47 8.36 5.50
C ILE A 72 5.89 8.00 5.93
N LYS A 73 6.00 7.51 7.17
CA LYS A 73 7.27 7.02 7.73
C LYS A 73 7.05 5.68 8.45
N PRO A 74 6.58 4.66 7.75
CA PRO A 74 6.30 3.38 8.43
C PRO A 74 7.58 2.60 8.70
N LYS A 75 7.50 1.65 9.61
CA LYS A 75 8.56 0.68 9.79
C LYS A 75 8.58 -0.29 8.63
N LEU A 76 7.39 -0.63 8.10
CA LEU A 76 7.26 -1.56 6.98
C LEU A 76 6.30 -1.00 5.94
N TYR A 77 6.77 -0.88 4.72
CA TYR A 77 5.97 -0.51 3.56
C TYR A 77 5.92 -1.70 2.61
N LEU A 78 4.71 -2.11 2.22
CA LEU A 78 4.49 -3.16 1.23
C LEU A 78 3.76 -2.54 0.05
N GLY A 79 4.42 -2.47 -1.11
CA GLY A 79 3.82 -1.90 -2.31
C GLY A 79 3.44 -3.00 -3.30
N PHE A 80 2.17 -3.07 -3.66
CA PHE A 80 1.63 -4.06 -4.58
C PHE A 80 1.17 -3.38 -5.86
N GLY A 81 1.78 -3.74 -6.98
CA GLY A 81 1.41 -3.16 -8.26
C GLY A 81 1.72 -1.68 -8.39
N VAL A 82 2.69 -1.20 -7.62
CA VAL A 82 3.12 0.19 -7.64
C VAL A 82 4.24 0.33 -8.65
N SER A 83 4.13 1.35 -9.53
CA SER A 83 5.14 1.54 -10.57
C SER A 83 6.44 2.13 -10.05
N GLY A 84 6.38 2.96 -9.02
CA GLY A 84 7.57 3.62 -8.49
C GLY A 84 7.76 5.04 -8.99
N ALA A 85 6.66 5.73 -9.32
CA ALA A 85 6.73 7.13 -9.73
C ALA A 85 7.41 7.97 -8.67
N VAL A 86 8.21 8.95 -9.10
CA VAL A 86 9.03 9.76 -8.21
C VAL A 86 8.21 10.44 -7.12
N ASN A 87 7.07 11.01 -7.47
CA ASN A 87 6.22 11.69 -6.48
C ASN A 87 5.74 10.75 -5.38
N HIS A 88 5.42 9.50 -5.74
CA HIS A 88 4.96 8.53 -4.76
C HIS A 88 6.10 8.16 -3.82
N VAL A 89 7.24 7.77 -4.38
CA VAL A 89 8.37 7.29 -3.58
C VAL A 89 8.92 8.40 -2.70
N ALA A 90 8.89 9.64 -3.19
CA ALA A 90 9.38 10.79 -2.41
C ALA A 90 8.56 11.00 -1.13
N GLY A 91 7.34 10.49 -1.06
CA GLY A 91 6.51 10.60 0.13
C GLY A 91 6.72 9.47 1.13
N ILE A 92 7.66 8.57 0.90
CA ILE A 92 7.84 7.39 1.73
C ILE A 92 9.23 7.37 2.36
N SER A 93 9.26 7.22 3.68
CA SER A 93 10.49 7.01 4.42
C SER A 93 10.28 5.78 5.30
N ALA A 94 10.57 4.60 4.76
CA ALA A 94 10.29 3.34 5.43
C ALA A 94 11.58 2.70 5.94
N ASP A 95 11.49 2.01 7.08
CA ASP A 95 12.63 1.24 7.56
C ASP A 95 12.85 0.02 6.68
N THR A 96 11.76 -0.64 6.27
CA THR A 96 11.83 -1.76 5.33
C THR A 96 10.81 -1.52 4.22
N PHE A 97 11.27 -1.57 2.99
CA PHE A 97 10.47 -1.28 1.80
C PHE A 97 10.40 -2.55 0.95
N VAL A 98 9.20 -3.11 0.82
CA VAL A 98 8.97 -4.33 0.04
C VAL A 98 8.13 -3.99 -1.18
N ALA A 99 8.54 -4.46 -2.35
CA ALA A 99 7.82 -4.20 -3.59
C ALA A 99 7.40 -5.51 -4.25
N VAL A 100 6.15 -5.57 -4.70
CA VAL A 100 5.62 -6.70 -5.46
C VAL A 100 5.06 -6.16 -6.76
N ASN A 101 5.56 -6.64 -7.87
CA ASN A 101 5.12 -6.18 -9.19
C ASN A 101 5.38 -7.30 -10.20
N SER A 102 4.46 -7.45 -11.16
CA SER A 102 4.63 -8.49 -12.18
C SER A 102 5.66 -8.10 -13.24
N ASP A 103 5.98 -6.80 -13.34
CA ASP A 103 6.95 -6.30 -14.30
C ASP A 103 8.31 -6.22 -13.62
N PRO A 104 9.28 -7.06 -14.02
CA PRO A 104 10.60 -7.03 -13.40
C PRO A 104 11.35 -5.73 -13.65
N GLU A 105 10.90 -4.92 -14.62
CA GLU A 105 11.54 -3.65 -14.95
C GLU A 105 10.86 -2.47 -14.25
N ALA A 106 9.88 -2.71 -13.40
CA ALA A 106 9.19 -1.63 -12.71
C ALA A 106 10.15 -0.82 -11.86
N GLN A 107 10.02 0.50 -11.92
CA GLN A 107 10.95 1.39 -11.21
C GLN A 107 10.92 1.21 -9.71
N ILE A 108 9.80 0.72 -9.15
CA ILE A 108 9.69 0.51 -7.71
C ILE A 108 10.81 -0.39 -7.18
N PHE A 109 11.30 -1.31 -8.00
CA PHE A 109 12.36 -2.22 -7.57
C PHE A 109 13.69 -1.51 -7.33
N ASN A 110 13.86 -0.29 -7.85
CA ASN A 110 15.07 0.50 -7.59
C ASN A 110 15.10 1.04 -6.16
N TYR A 111 13.97 1.02 -5.45
CA TYR A 111 13.84 1.63 -4.13
C TYR A 111 13.63 0.62 -3.02
N CYS A 112 13.40 -0.64 -3.35
CA CYS A 112 13.02 -1.63 -2.35
C CYS A 112 14.21 -2.30 -1.70
N ASP A 113 14.00 -2.76 -0.47
CA ASP A 113 14.95 -3.64 0.22
C ASP A 113 14.71 -5.08 -0.22
N TYR A 114 13.46 -5.44 -0.47
CA TYR A 114 13.07 -6.78 -0.93
C TYR A 114 12.06 -6.65 -2.07
N GLY A 115 12.32 -7.32 -3.17
CA GLY A 115 11.44 -7.28 -4.32
C GLY A 115 10.93 -8.67 -4.68
N ILE A 116 9.66 -8.75 -5.05
CA ILE A 116 9.04 -9.98 -5.51
C ILE A 116 8.43 -9.71 -6.88
N VAL A 117 8.91 -10.44 -7.90
CA VAL A 117 8.34 -10.34 -9.24
C VAL A 117 7.24 -11.39 -9.32
N GLY A 118 5.99 -10.95 -9.43
CA GLY A 118 4.87 -11.88 -9.47
C GLY A 118 3.54 -11.15 -9.50
N ASP A 119 2.47 -11.93 -9.69
CA ASP A 119 1.12 -11.39 -9.67
C ASP A 119 0.78 -10.89 -8.27
N MET A 120 0.34 -9.64 -8.17
CA MET A 120 0.13 -9.03 -6.88
C MET A 120 -0.94 -9.74 -6.05
N ASP A 121 -2.02 -10.18 -6.68
CA ASP A 121 -3.10 -10.86 -5.94
C ASP A 121 -2.63 -12.20 -5.41
N THR A 122 -1.90 -12.95 -6.23
CA THR A 122 -1.35 -14.24 -5.84
C THR A 122 -0.40 -14.10 -4.65
N VAL A 123 0.48 -13.10 -4.70
CA VAL A 123 1.43 -12.88 -3.62
C VAL A 123 0.71 -12.43 -2.35
N CYS A 124 -0.27 -11.54 -2.49
CA CYS A 124 -1.06 -11.09 -1.36
C CYS A 124 -1.78 -12.26 -0.68
N ASP A 125 -2.41 -13.12 -1.48
CA ASP A 125 -3.12 -14.27 -0.93
C ASP A 125 -2.17 -15.22 -0.21
N ALA A 126 -0.97 -15.41 -0.74
CA ALA A 126 0.03 -16.26 -0.10
C ALA A 126 0.47 -15.68 1.24
N LEU A 127 0.65 -14.36 1.30
CA LEU A 127 1.01 -13.71 2.56
C LEU A 127 -0.11 -13.82 3.59
N ILE A 128 -1.35 -13.64 3.16
CA ILE A 128 -2.50 -13.80 4.05
C ILE A 128 -2.53 -15.21 4.63
N GLY A 129 -2.34 -16.20 3.76
CA GLY A 129 -2.33 -17.60 4.21
C GLY A 129 -1.23 -17.87 5.23
N ALA A 130 -0.03 -17.35 4.98
CA ALA A 130 1.09 -17.54 5.88
C ALA A 130 0.85 -16.87 7.23
N LEU A 131 0.28 -15.67 7.22
CA LEU A 131 0.00 -14.94 8.45
C LEU A 131 -1.08 -15.64 9.27
N LYS A 132 -2.12 -16.16 8.62
CA LYS A 132 -3.17 -16.88 9.33
C LYS A 132 -2.65 -18.17 9.94
N ALA A 133 -1.74 -18.83 9.27
CA ALA A 133 -1.17 -20.09 9.78
C ALA A 133 -0.33 -19.87 11.04
N ARG A 134 0.09 -18.63 11.30
CA ARG A 134 0.92 -18.30 12.48
C ARG A 134 0.09 -17.83 13.67
N GLN A 135 -1.20 -17.67 13.49
CA GLN A 135 -2.07 -17.21 14.58
C GLN A 135 -2.44 -18.33 15.55
#